data_ea39031d3756e1e5de343b5c97c6b268
#
_entry.id   ea39031d3756e1e5de343b5c97c6b268
#
_cell.length_a   1.000
_cell.length_b   1.000
_cell.length_c   1.000
_cell.angle_alpha   90.00
_cell.angle_beta   90.00
_cell.angle_gamma   90.00
#
_symmetry.space_group_name_H-M   'P 1'
#
loop_
_entity.id
_entity.type
_entity.pdbx_description
1 polymer ?
#
loop_
_entity_poly.entity_id
_entity_poly.type
_entity_poly.pdbx_seq_one_letter_code
_entity_poly.pdbx_strand_id
1 'polypeptide(L)'
;MPTYNEAENLPSMVRRLRAAVPAAEILIVDDASPDGTGELADRMAADDGSVHVLHRPGKDGLGAAYVAGFGWARENGFDVAVEMDADGSHAPEELHRLLEAARHADVVLGSRWVRGARVVNWPWHRLLLSRVGNLYTRAALGMPVSDATGGFRVYRLAALKKLDLGSVASQGYSFQVELAWRAHQAGLQVVEVPITFAERERGASKMSPTIIGEAFWRVTQWGVHDRRMAVRRALHGTPGGQVRWP
;
A
#
# COMPACT_ATOMS: atom_id res chain seq x y z
N MET A 1 -9.83 -0.92 1.50
CA MET A 1 -9.49 -2.12 2.30
C MET A 1 -9.79 -3.35 1.44
N PRO A 2 -8.78 -4.00 0.84
CA PRO A 2 -8.98 -5.21 0.05
C PRO A 2 -9.27 -6.42 0.94
N THR A 3 -10.15 -7.30 0.51
CA THR A 3 -10.52 -8.52 1.22
C THR A 3 -10.48 -9.75 0.33
N TYR A 4 -10.00 -10.86 0.89
CA TYR A 4 -10.11 -12.20 0.35
C TYR A 4 -10.02 -13.22 1.50
N ASN A 5 -11.14 -13.83 1.85
CA ASN A 5 -11.29 -14.70 3.03
C ASN A 5 -10.96 -13.98 4.35
N GLU A 6 -11.68 -12.89 4.64
CA GLU A 6 -11.49 -12.04 5.81
C GLU A 6 -12.78 -11.92 6.66
N ALA A 7 -13.74 -12.83 6.50
CA ALA A 7 -15.04 -12.78 7.20
C ALA A 7 -14.88 -12.68 8.73
N GLU A 8 -13.86 -13.32 9.30
CA GLU A 8 -13.60 -13.28 10.75
C GLU A 8 -12.99 -11.96 11.25
N ASN A 9 -12.22 -11.27 10.40
CA ASN A 9 -11.49 -10.05 10.75
C ASN A 9 -12.29 -8.78 10.45
N LEU A 10 -13.03 -8.79 9.36
CA LEU A 10 -13.70 -7.63 8.78
C LEU A 10 -14.58 -6.84 9.77
N PRO A 11 -15.47 -7.48 10.59
CA PRO A 11 -16.34 -6.73 11.50
C PRO A 11 -15.56 -5.97 12.58
N SER A 12 -14.48 -6.57 13.08
CA SER A 12 -13.62 -5.92 14.07
C SER A 12 -12.88 -4.73 13.47
N MET A 13 -12.34 -4.89 12.26
CA MET A 13 -11.59 -3.84 11.57
C MET A 13 -12.46 -2.64 11.22
N VAL A 14 -13.65 -2.87 10.67
CA VAL A 14 -14.60 -1.78 10.35
C VAL A 14 -15.02 -1.03 11.61
N ARG A 15 -15.39 -1.74 12.68
CA ARG A 15 -15.75 -1.11 13.95
C ARG A 15 -14.61 -0.27 14.52
N ARG A 16 -13.37 -0.75 14.51
CA ARG A 16 -12.19 -0.01 14.99
C ARG A 16 -11.90 1.21 14.13
N LEU A 17 -12.02 1.09 12.80
CA LEU A 17 -11.88 2.23 11.88
C LEU A 17 -12.94 3.30 12.14
N ARG A 18 -14.20 2.90 12.26
CA ARG A 18 -15.30 3.84 12.57
C ARG A 18 -15.09 4.56 13.89
N ALA A 19 -14.56 3.87 14.91
CA ALA A 19 -14.24 4.46 16.20
C ALA A 19 -13.04 5.42 16.12
N ALA A 20 -12.00 5.07 15.34
CA ALA A 20 -10.76 5.86 15.23
C ALA A 20 -10.92 7.11 14.34
N VAL A 21 -11.65 6.99 13.24
CA VAL A 21 -11.88 8.09 12.27
C VAL A 21 -13.33 8.08 11.80
N PRO A 22 -14.28 8.60 12.62
CA PRO A 22 -15.72 8.55 12.31
C PRO A 22 -16.13 9.21 10.99
N ALA A 23 -15.34 10.18 10.51
CA ALA A 23 -15.60 10.90 9.26
C ALA A 23 -15.06 10.18 8.01
N ALA A 24 -14.36 9.04 8.16
CA ALA A 24 -13.83 8.30 7.03
C ALA A 24 -14.92 7.43 6.38
N GLU A 25 -14.96 7.44 5.05
CA GLU A 25 -15.69 6.44 4.27
C GLU A 25 -14.83 5.17 4.14
N ILE A 26 -15.42 4.01 4.30
CA ILE A 26 -14.74 2.72 4.24
C ILE A 26 -15.18 1.99 2.98
N LEU A 27 -14.25 1.80 2.04
CA LEU A 27 -14.49 0.94 0.88
C LEU A 27 -13.87 -0.44 1.12
N ILE A 28 -14.72 -1.46 1.14
CA ILE A 28 -14.32 -2.87 1.14
C ILE A 28 -14.25 -3.31 -0.32
N VAL A 29 -13.08 -3.79 -0.74
CA VAL A 29 -12.86 -4.29 -2.12
C VAL A 29 -12.72 -5.80 -2.05
N ASP A 30 -13.79 -6.52 -2.32
CA ASP A 30 -13.84 -7.97 -2.19
C ASP A 30 -13.51 -8.70 -3.49
N ASP A 31 -12.52 -9.58 -3.44
CA ASP A 31 -12.00 -10.37 -4.56
C ASP A 31 -12.76 -11.70 -4.73
N ALA A 32 -14.11 -11.67 -4.70
CA ALA A 32 -14.98 -12.85 -4.78
C ALA A 32 -14.63 -13.90 -3.70
N SER A 33 -14.62 -13.48 -2.45
CA SER A 33 -14.30 -14.33 -1.30
C SER A 33 -15.29 -15.49 -1.16
N PRO A 34 -14.84 -16.76 -1.11
CA PRO A 34 -15.73 -17.90 -0.97
C PRO A 34 -16.21 -18.17 0.47
N ASP A 35 -15.70 -17.45 1.47
CA ASP A 35 -16.00 -17.60 2.90
C ASP A 35 -17.17 -16.76 3.40
N GLY A 36 -17.87 -16.04 2.50
CA GLY A 36 -18.97 -15.15 2.86
C GLY A 36 -18.53 -13.73 3.26
N THR A 37 -17.27 -13.35 3.02
CA THR A 37 -16.78 -11.97 3.30
C THR A 37 -17.58 -10.93 2.54
N GLY A 38 -17.88 -11.17 1.25
CA GLY A 38 -18.62 -10.23 0.40
C GLY A 38 -20.03 -9.97 0.92
N GLU A 39 -20.79 -11.04 1.24
CA GLU A 39 -22.15 -10.94 1.78
C GLU A 39 -22.16 -10.29 3.18
N LEU A 40 -21.10 -10.50 3.96
CA LEU A 40 -20.93 -9.80 5.24
C LEU A 40 -20.70 -8.32 5.04
N ALA A 41 -19.85 -7.95 4.08
CA ALA A 41 -19.59 -6.57 3.72
C ALA A 41 -20.88 -5.85 3.25
N ASP A 42 -21.72 -6.51 2.43
CA ASP A 42 -23.00 -5.95 1.97
C ASP A 42 -23.94 -5.67 3.14
N ARG A 43 -24.03 -6.58 4.13
CA ARG A 43 -24.81 -6.33 5.35
C ARG A 43 -24.30 -5.13 6.13
N MET A 44 -22.97 -5.02 6.27
CA MET A 44 -22.36 -3.88 6.97
C MET A 44 -22.61 -2.55 6.24
N ALA A 45 -22.59 -2.55 4.92
CA ALA A 45 -22.94 -1.37 4.11
C ALA A 45 -24.44 -1.01 4.21
N ALA A 46 -25.32 -1.99 4.36
CA ALA A 46 -26.74 -1.73 4.59
C ALA A 46 -27.01 -1.10 5.98
N ASP A 47 -26.20 -1.45 6.98
CA ASP A 47 -26.33 -0.95 8.35
C ASP A 47 -25.62 0.40 8.60
N ASP A 48 -24.57 0.71 7.82
CA ASP A 48 -23.77 1.95 7.95
C ASP A 48 -23.51 2.56 6.56
N GLY A 49 -24.14 3.67 6.27
CA GLY A 49 -24.03 4.39 5.01
C GLY A 49 -22.61 4.91 4.67
N SER A 50 -21.67 4.86 5.63
CA SER A 50 -20.26 5.18 5.39
C SER A 50 -19.41 3.95 5.06
N VAL A 51 -20.03 2.78 4.92
CA VAL A 51 -19.38 1.55 4.45
C VAL A 51 -19.87 1.25 3.05
N HIS A 52 -18.94 1.03 2.14
CA HIS A 52 -19.19 0.74 0.73
C HIS A 52 -18.53 -0.57 0.35
N VAL A 53 -19.09 -1.24 -0.65
CA VAL A 53 -18.54 -2.50 -1.16
C VAL A 53 -18.30 -2.41 -2.65
N LEU A 54 -17.14 -2.86 -3.08
CA LEU A 54 -16.80 -3.06 -4.48
C LEU A 54 -16.48 -4.54 -4.69
N HIS A 55 -17.43 -5.28 -5.27
CA HIS A 55 -17.22 -6.66 -5.66
C HIS A 55 -16.40 -6.74 -6.92
N ARG A 56 -15.30 -7.51 -6.90
CA ARG A 56 -14.52 -7.84 -8.07
C ARG A 56 -14.84 -9.26 -8.54
N PRO A 57 -14.73 -9.55 -9.86
CA PRO A 57 -15.13 -10.84 -10.39
C PRO A 57 -14.26 -12.01 -9.92
N GLY A 58 -13.10 -11.74 -9.32
CA GLY A 58 -12.16 -12.74 -8.83
C GLY A 58 -10.88 -12.16 -8.30
N LYS A 59 -10.03 -13.03 -7.75
CA LYS A 59 -8.75 -12.66 -7.16
C LYS A 59 -7.70 -12.41 -8.24
N ASP A 60 -7.37 -11.15 -8.47
CA ASP A 60 -6.35 -10.69 -9.43
C ASP A 60 -5.18 -9.97 -8.75
N GLY A 61 -4.97 -10.26 -7.48
CA GLY A 61 -3.88 -9.74 -6.68
C GLY A 61 -4.18 -8.42 -5.98
N LEU A 62 -3.41 -8.16 -4.92
CA LEU A 62 -3.58 -7.03 -4.01
C LEU A 62 -3.50 -5.67 -4.72
N GLY A 63 -2.54 -5.53 -5.66
CA GLY A 63 -2.37 -4.28 -6.43
C GLY A 63 -3.60 -3.93 -7.26
N ALA A 64 -4.20 -4.90 -7.94
CA ALA A 64 -5.40 -4.69 -8.73
C ALA A 64 -6.60 -4.28 -7.87
N ALA A 65 -6.72 -4.81 -6.66
CA ALA A 65 -7.76 -4.39 -5.71
C ALA A 65 -7.56 -2.94 -5.24
N TYR A 66 -6.33 -2.53 -4.93
CA TYR A 66 -6.03 -1.15 -4.57
C TYR A 66 -6.26 -0.19 -5.74
N VAL A 67 -5.85 -0.53 -6.96
CA VAL A 67 -6.09 0.30 -8.16
C VAL A 67 -7.59 0.50 -8.39
N ALA A 68 -8.41 -0.57 -8.24
CA ALA A 68 -9.86 -0.46 -8.32
C ALA A 68 -10.42 0.46 -7.23
N GLY A 69 -9.95 0.33 -5.98
CA GLY A 69 -10.34 1.21 -4.87
C GLY A 69 -9.96 2.68 -5.09
N PHE A 70 -8.78 2.96 -5.64
CA PHE A 70 -8.38 4.32 -6.02
C PHE A 70 -9.22 4.90 -7.14
N GLY A 71 -9.62 4.06 -8.11
CA GLY A 71 -10.56 4.42 -9.16
C GLY A 71 -11.90 4.88 -8.58
N TRP A 72 -12.47 4.05 -7.72
CA TRP A 72 -13.72 4.33 -7.03
C TRP A 72 -13.64 5.63 -6.19
N ALA A 73 -12.58 5.79 -5.40
CA ALA A 73 -12.40 6.99 -4.59
C ALA A 73 -12.34 8.28 -5.44
N ARG A 74 -11.67 8.21 -6.60
CA ARG A 74 -11.61 9.34 -7.54
C ARG A 74 -12.98 9.66 -8.15
N GLU A 75 -13.74 8.65 -8.55
CA GLU A 75 -15.07 8.80 -9.16
C GLU A 75 -16.09 9.36 -8.18
N ASN A 76 -15.91 9.07 -6.89
CA ASN A 76 -16.77 9.59 -5.82
C ASN A 76 -16.26 10.92 -5.20
N GLY A 77 -15.24 11.56 -5.79
CA GLY A 77 -14.83 12.91 -5.45
C GLY A 77 -14.02 13.05 -4.15
N PHE A 78 -13.39 11.99 -3.68
CA PHE A 78 -12.51 12.06 -2.52
C PHE A 78 -11.18 12.76 -2.86
N ASP A 79 -10.57 13.40 -1.87
CA ASP A 79 -9.25 14.04 -2.00
C ASP A 79 -8.11 13.11 -1.58
N VAL A 80 -8.41 12.17 -0.69
CA VAL A 80 -7.42 11.30 -0.04
C VAL A 80 -7.91 9.86 -0.07
N ALA A 81 -7.01 8.93 -0.37
CA ALA A 81 -7.24 7.50 -0.25
C ALA A 81 -6.27 6.86 0.74
N VAL A 82 -6.75 5.90 1.51
CA VAL A 82 -5.98 5.14 2.47
C VAL A 82 -5.92 3.68 2.05
N GLU A 83 -4.70 3.13 2.00
CA GLU A 83 -4.48 1.69 1.94
C GLU A 83 -4.36 1.12 3.35
N MET A 84 -5.09 0.05 3.63
CA MET A 84 -4.98 -0.69 4.88
C MET A 84 -5.47 -2.12 4.68
N ASP A 85 -4.75 -3.09 5.25
CA ASP A 85 -5.13 -4.50 5.21
C ASP A 85 -6.26 -4.79 6.22
N ALA A 86 -7.08 -5.81 5.93
CA ALA A 86 -8.20 -6.22 6.77
C ALA A 86 -7.82 -7.23 7.88
N ASP A 87 -6.57 -7.69 7.92
CA ASP A 87 -6.11 -8.82 8.75
C ASP A 87 -5.71 -8.46 10.19
N GLY A 88 -5.95 -7.20 10.58
CA GLY A 88 -5.64 -6.70 11.94
C GLY A 88 -4.17 -6.37 12.19
N SER A 89 -3.29 -6.52 11.20
CA SER A 89 -1.86 -6.20 11.35
C SER A 89 -1.58 -4.69 11.47
N HIS A 90 -2.43 -3.87 10.90
CA HIS A 90 -2.40 -2.42 11.04
C HIS A 90 -3.33 -1.95 12.16
N ALA A 91 -2.90 -0.97 12.96
CA ALA A 91 -3.72 -0.36 14.00
C ALA A 91 -4.52 0.82 13.42
N PRO A 92 -5.87 0.68 13.24
CA PRO A 92 -6.70 1.77 12.73
C PRO A 92 -6.63 3.03 13.59
N GLU A 93 -6.36 2.86 14.88
CA GLU A 93 -6.22 3.94 15.86
C GLU A 93 -5.07 4.90 15.54
N GLU A 94 -4.09 4.45 14.74
CA GLU A 94 -2.96 5.29 14.32
C GLU A 94 -3.24 6.06 13.00
N LEU A 95 -4.37 5.80 12.32
CA LEU A 95 -4.70 6.42 11.04
C LEU A 95 -4.75 7.95 11.12
N HIS A 96 -5.22 8.52 12.23
CA HIS A 96 -5.28 9.98 12.42
C HIS A 96 -3.90 10.65 12.26
N ARG A 97 -2.80 9.97 12.65
CA ARG A 97 -1.43 10.50 12.53
C ARG A 97 -0.96 10.51 11.06
N LEU A 98 -1.35 9.51 10.28
CA LEU A 98 -1.05 9.45 8.86
C LEU A 98 -1.85 10.52 8.10
N LEU A 99 -3.14 10.70 8.43
CA LEU A 99 -3.99 11.73 7.84
C LEU A 99 -3.48 13.14 8.15
N GLU A 100 -3.00 13.39 9.37
CA GLU A 100 -2.40 14.68 9.73
C GLU A 100 -1.13 14.95 8.91
N ALA A 101 -0.25 13.96 8.75
CA ALA A 101 0.94 14.09 7.90
C ALA A 101 0.58 14.33 6.42
N ALA A 102 -0.52 13.76 5.93
CA ALA A 102 -1.00 13.94 4.56
C ALA A 102 -1.49 15.37 4.25
N ARG A 103 -1.66 16.23 5.25
CA ARG A 103 -1.92 17.67 5.02
C ARG A 103 -0.76 18.36 4.34
N HIS A 104 0.46 17.86 4.55
CA HIS A 104 1.71 18.46 4.09
C HIS A 104 2.53 17.55 3.19
N ALA A 105 2.01 16.37 2.83
CA ALA A 105 2.71 15.40 1.99
C ALA A 105 1.77 14.85 0.91
N ASP A 106 2.34 14.43 -0.22
CA ASP A 106 1.61 13.78 -1.31
C ASP A 106 1.32 12.31 -1.00
N VAL A 107 2.27 11.64 -0.33
CA VAL A 107 2.21 10.23 0.05
C VAL A 107 2.74 10.08 1.47
N VAL A 108 1.99 9.39 2.32
CA VAL A 108 2.41 9.05 3.68
C VAL A 108 2.49 7.54 3.82
N LEU A 109 3.64 7.06 4.27
CA LEU A 109 3.89 5.64 4.54
C LEU A 109 3.87 5.39 6.04
N GLY A 110 3.02 4.51 6.50
CA GLY A 110 3.11 3.93 7.83
C GLY A 110 4.32 3.01 7.89
N SER A 111 5.36 3.43 8.60
CA SER A 111 6.67 2.78 8.60
C SER A 111 6.93 2.00 9.88
N ARG A 112 7.42 0.77 9.72
CA ARG A 112 7.86 -0.13 10.79
C ARG A 112 9.33 0.10 11.19
N TRP A 113 10.07 0.91 10.40
CA TRP A 113 11.53 1.00 10.49
C TRP A 113 12.06 2.41 10.81
N VAL A 114 11.20 3.37 11.05
CA VAL A 114 11.59 4.70 11.54
C VAL A 114 11.56 4.78 13.07
N ARG A 115 12.21 5.78 13.65
CA ARG A 115 12.25 5.99 15.11
C ARG A 115 10.83 6.13 15.68
N GLY A 116 10.53 5.36 16.71
CA GLY A 116 9.22 5.31 17.36
C GLY A 116 8.27 4.23 16.83
N ALA A 117 8.62 3.56 15.74
CA ALA A 117 7.85 2.43 15.23
C ALA A 117 8.04 1.17 16.09
N ARG A 118 7.05 0.29 16.06
CA ARG A 118 7.07 -0.99 16.77
C ARG A 118 6.60 -2.13 15.87
N VAL A 119 7.26 -3.28 15.99
CA VAL A 119 6.79 -4.54 15.39
C VAL A 119 6.58 -5.53 16.52
N VAL A 120 5.37 -6.07 16.63
CA VAL A 120 4.93 -6.91 17.74
C VAL A 120 4.71 -8.33 17.25
N ASN A 121 5.19 -9.31 18.00
CA ASN A 121 5.00 -10.74 17.80
C ASN A 121 5.61 -11.34 16.51
N TRP A 122 6.50 -10.63 15.81
CA TRP A 122 7.19 -11.20 14.67
C TRP A 122 8.38 -12.06 15.07
N PRO A 123 8.60 -13.22 14.46
CA PRO A 123 9.81 -13.99 14.65
C PRO A 123 11.03 -13.24 14.08
N TRP A 124 12.17 -13.39 14.72
CA TRP A 124 13.39 -12.64 14.42
C TRP A 124 13.84 -12.75 12.94
N HIS A 125 13.68 -13.92 12.32
CA HIS A 125 14.04 -14.14 10.91
C HIS A 125 13.17 -13.30 9.96
N ARG A 126 11.89 -13.10 10.27
CA ARG A 126 10.99 -12.24 9.50
C ARG A 126 11.34 -10.76 9.66
N LEU A 127 11.73 -10.35 10.87
CA LEU A 127 12.26 -9.01 11.12
C LEU A 127 13.51 -8.73 10.30
N LEU A 128 14.47 -9.68 10.31
CA LEU A 128 15.71 -9.56 9.55
C LEU A 128 15.44 -9.49 8.06
N LEU A 129 14.63 -10.40 7.51
CA LEU A 129 14.27 -10.43 6.09
C LEU A 129 13.64 -9.13 5.65
N SER A 130 12.69 -8.58 6.43
CA SER A 130 12.02 -7.32 6.10
C SER A 130 12.99 -6.13 6.15
N ARG A 131 13.89 -6.05 7.14
CA ARG A 131 14.90 -5.00 7.23
C ARG A 131 15.90 -5.06 6.09
N VAL A 132 16.43 -6.24 5.80
CA VAL A 132 17.37 -6.44 4.70
C VAL A 132 16.71 -6.15 3.35
N GLY A 133 15.48 -6.60 3.14
CA GLY A 133 14.72 -6.31 1.93
C GLY A 133 14.50 -4.81 1.71
N ASN A 134 14.13 -4.07 2.75
CA ASN A 134 13.96 -2.62 2.68
C ASN A 134 15.30 -1.89 2.46
N LEU A 135 16.37 -2.30 3.14
CA LEU A 135 17.71 -1.74 2.93
C LEU A 135 18.18 -1.96 1.48
N TYR A 136 17.98 -3.17 0.95
CA TYR A 136 18.27 -3.49 -0.44
C TYR A 136 17.46 -2.60 -1.41
N THR A 137 16.15 -2.50 -1.20
CA THR A 137 15.26 -1.67 -2.02
C THR A 137 15.69 -0.21 -2.03
N ARG A 138 16.01 0.33 -0.85
CA ARG A 138 16.52 1.70 -0.69
C ARG A 138 17.81 1.92 -1.47
N ALA A 139 18.77 1.00 -1.37
CA ALA A 139 20.05 1.09 -2.06
C ALA A 139 19.93 0.89 -3.57
N ALA A 140 19.09 -0.04 -4.02
CA ALA A 140 18.90 -0.36 -5.42
C ALA A 140 18.18 0.77 -6.19
N LEU A 141 17.15 1.36 -5.58
CA LEU A 141 16.30 2.38 -6.19
C LEU A 141 16.70 3.82 -5.83
N GLY A 142 17.66 4.01 -4.93
CA GLY A 142 18.13 5.34 -4.52
C GLY A 142 17.08 6.19 -3.81
N MET A 143 16.00 5.59 -3.29
CA MET A 143 14.94 6.34 -2.63
C MET A 143 15.13 6.40 -1.10
N PRO A 144 14.90 7.58 -0.47
CA PRO A 144 15.14 7.78 0.96
C PRO A 144 13.97 7.27 1.82
N VAL A 145 13.50 6.04 1.56
CA VAL A 145 12.38 5.42 2.27
C VAL A 145 12.89 4.24 3.07
N SER A 146 12.52 4.16 4.35
CA SER A 146 12.93 3.09 5.28
C SER A 146 12.04 1.86 5.18
N ASP A 147 10.75 2.05 4.86
CA ASP A 147 9.76 0.99 4.72
C ASP A 147 8.94 1.11 3.41
N ALA A 148 9.50 0.60 2.33
CA ALA A 148 8.84 0.58 1.03
C ALA A 148 7.81 -0.55 0.88
N THR A 149 7.74 -1.49 1.83
CA THR A 149 6.92 -2.70 1.72
C THR A 149 5.67 -2.69 2.60
N GLY A 150 5.50 -1.68 3.46
CA GLY A 150 4.32 -1.52 4.30
C GLY A 150 3.07 -1.21 3.47
N GLY A 151 1.91 -1.75 3.89
CA GLY A 151 0.61 -1.55 3.21
C GLY A 151 -0.31 -0.54 3.92
N PHE A 152 0.15 0.13 4.96
CA PHE A 152 -0.62 1.18 5.62
C PHE A 152 -0.17 2.55 5.10
N ARG A 153 -0.93 3.12 4.19
CA ARG A 153 -0.52 4.31 3.43
C ARG A 153 -1.66 5.28 3.22
N VAL A 154 -1.30 6.55 3.08
CA VAL A 154 -2.22 7.61 2.68
C VAL A 154 -1.70 8.26 1.41
N TYR A 155 -2.57 8.45 0.44
CA TYR A 155 -2.27 9.12 -0.82
C TYR A 155 -3.21 10.29 -1.05
N ARG A 156 -2.70 11.43 -1.45
CA ARG A 156 -3.52 12.44 -2.10
C ARG A 156 -3.90 11.93 -3.49
N LEU A 157 -5.18 11.92 -3.84
CA LEU A 157 -5.64 11.42 -5.14
C LEU A 157 -5.09 12.25 -6.32
N ALA A 158 -4.81 13.54 -6.10
CA ALA A 158 -4.11 14.37 -7.08
C ALA A 158 -2.69 13.87 -7.36
N ALA A 159 -1.99 13.33 -6.35
CA ALA A 159 -0.66 12.75 -6.51
C ALA A 159 -0.71 11.40 -7.24
N LEU A 160 -1.70 10.56 -6.96
CA LEU A 160 -1.88 9.26 -7.62
C LEU A 160 -2.04 9.39 -9.15
N LYS A 161 -2.62 10.49 -9.65
CA LYS A 161 -2.71 10.76 -11.10
C LYS A 161 -1.35 10.81 -11.79
N LYS A 162 -0.28 11.17 -11.06
CA LYS A 162 1.09 11.26 -11.59
C LYS A 162 1.79 9.90 -11.64
N LEU A 163 1.23 8.87 -11.01
CA LEU A 163 1.88 7.56 -10.88
C LEU A 163 1.55 6.58 -12.00
N ASP A 164 0.66 6.95 -12.94
CA ASP A 164 0.23 6.08 -14.05
C ASP A 164 -0.13 4.67 -13.59
N LEU A 165 -1.16 4.58 -12.73
CA LEU A 165 -1.60 3.32 -12.12
C LEU A 165 -2.00 2.25 -13.15
N GLY A 166 -2.39 2.66 -14.37
CA GLY A 166 -2.75 1.74 -15.44
C GLY A 166 -1.58 0.91 -15.97
N SER A 167 -0.34 1.36 -15.76
CA SER A 167 0.88 0.65 -16.17
C SER A 167 1.53 -0.14 -15.03
N VAL A 168 0.93 -0.15 -13.83
CA VAL A 168 1.44 -0.92 -12.69
C VAL A 168 1.16 -2.40 -12.91
N ALA A 169 2.21 -3.16 -13.19
CA ALA A 169 2.12 -4.60 -13.46
C ALA A 169 2.50 -5.47 -12.25
N SER A 170 2.95 -4.85 -11.16
CA SER A 170 3.40 -5.55 -9.97
C SER A 170 2.25 -6.04 -9.11
N GLN A 171 2.44 -7.19 -8.47
CA GLN A 171 1.49 -7.77 -7.52
C GLN A 171 2.08 -7.86 -6.11
N GLY A 172 1.23 -7.95 -5.10
CA GLY A 172 1.65 -8.17 -3.71
C GLY A 172 2.59 -7.07 -3.19
N TYR A 173 3.71 -7.49 -2.59
CA TYR A 173 4.70 -6.55 -2.01
C TYR A 173 5.40 -5.69 -3.06
N SER A 174 5.59 -6.21 -4.28
CA SER A 174 6.21 -5.46 -5.38
C SER A 174 5.36 -4.25 -5.75
N PHE A 175 4.03 -4.34 -5.65
CA PHE A 175 3.11 -3.22 -5.86
C PHE A 175 3.43 -2.05 -4.92
N GLN A 176 3.59 -2.34 -3.63
CA GLN A 176 3.89 -1.31 -2.64
C GLN A 176 5.23 -0.62 -2.89
N VAL A 177 6.26 -1.41 -3.26
CA VAL A 177 7.58 -0.89 -3.61
C VAL A 177 7.50 -0.03 -4.88
N GLU A 178 6.78 -0.50 -5.90
CA GLU A 178 6.61 0.20 -7.16
C GLU A 178 5.94 1.56 -6.97
N LEU A 179 4.86 1.64 -6.19
CA LEU A 179 4.19 2.92 -5.93
C LEU A 179 5.09 3.91 -5.17
N ALA A 180 5.84 3.44 -4.16
CA ALA A 180 6.79 4.29 -3.44
C ALA A 180 7.91 4.80 -4.36
N TRP A 181 8.44 3.93 -5.22
CA TRP A 181 9.46 4.30 -6.20
C TRP A 181 8.93 5.27 -7.26
N ARG A 182 7.76 5.02 -7.84
CA ARG A 182 7.12 5.96 -8.77
C ARG A 182 6.86 7.33 -8.14
N ALA A 183 6.40 7.36 -6.89
CA ALA A 183 6.20 8.60 -6.15
C ALA A 183 7.51 9.38 -6.00
N HIS A 184 8.60 8.70 -5.64
CA HIS A 184 9.93 9.31 -5.56
C HIS A 184 10.41 9.84 -6.92
N GLN A 185 10.29 9.06 -7.99
CA GLN A 185 10.68 9.47 -9.33
C GLN A 185 9.85 10.63 -9.89
N ALA A 186 8.58 10.71 -9.51
CA ALA A 186 7.69 11.82 -9.87
C ALA A 186 7.95 13.10 -9.06
N GLY A 187 8.93 13.08 -8.13
CA GLY A 187 9.25 14.23 -7.27
C GLY A 187 8.16 14.54 -6.26
N LEU A 188 7.31 13.56 -5.91
CA LEU A 188 6.28 13.72 -4.90
C LEU A 188 6.89 13.76 -3.49
N GLN A 189 6.26 14.53 -2.62
CA GLN A 189 6.65 14.58 -1.21
C GLN A 189 6.17 13.30 -0.49
N VAL A 190 7.12 12.39 -0.23
CA VAL A 190 6.89 11.14 0.49
C VAL A 190 7.42 11.27 1.91
N VAL A 191 6.57 10.99 2.90
CA VAL A 191 6.96 11.02 4.32
C VAL A 191 6.64 9.69 5.00
N GLU A 192 7.40 9.36 6.04
CA GLU A 192 7.19 8.16 6.85
C GLU A 192 6.70 8.53 8.25
N VAL A 193 5.61 7.90 8.69
CA VAL A 193 5.06 8.02 10.04
C VAL A 193 5.27 6.70 10.77
N PRO A 194 5.85 6.70 11.99
CA PRO A 194 6.04 5.45 12.73
C PRO A 194 4.69 4.83 13.11
N ILE A 195 4.56 3.53 12.87
CA ILE A 195 3.37 2.76 13.23
C ILE A 195 3.72 1.57 14.12
N THR A 196 2.71 1.05 14.82
CA THR A 196 2.74 -0.27 15.45
C THR A 196 2.18 -1.28 14.45
N PHE A 197 2.97 -2.29 14.14
CA PHE A 197 2.59 -3.40 13.27
C PHE A 197 2.59 -4.70 14.08
N ALA A 198 1.47 -5.37 14.13
CA ALA A 198 1.32 -6.65 14.83
C ALA A 198 1.34 -7.84 13.87
N GLU A 199 1.69 -9.03 14.37
CA GLU A 199 1.38 -10.26 13.64
C GLU A 199 -0.15 -10.36 13.50
N ARG A 200 -0.63 -10.80 12.33
CA ARG A 200 -2.07 -11.05 12.13
C ARG A 200 -2.60 -12.01 13.18
N GLU A 201 -3.78 -11.73 13.68
CA GLU A 201 -4.39 -12.59 14.70
C GLU A 201 -4.96 -13.88 14.10
N ARG A 202 -5.44 -13.83 12.85
CA ARG A 202 -6.10 -14.92 12.14
C ARG A 202 -5.66 -14.97 10.68
N GLY A 203 -5.68 -16.17 10.11
CA GLY A 203 -5.32 -16.41 8.71
C GLY A 203 -3.82 -16.74 8.52
N ALA A 204 -3.47 -17.29 7.35
CA ALA A 204 -2.12 -17.67 6.99
C ALA A 204 -1.38 -16.57 6.21
N SER A 205 -0.07 -16.41 6.45
CA SER A 205 0.75 -15.49 5.67
C SER A 205 0.80 -15.91 4.21
N LYS A 206 0.47 -14.98 3.31
CA LYS A 206 0.52 -15.18 1.85
C LYS A 206 1.94 -15.01 1.28
N MET A 207 2.96 -14.81 2.12
CA MET A 207 4.37 -14.72 1.72
C MET A 207 4.96 -16.08 1.37
N SER A 208 5.38 -16.25 0.12
CA SER A 208 6.15 -17.40 -0.33
C SER A 208 7.57 -17.00 -0.75
N PRO A 209 8.55 -17.92 -0.75
CA PRO A 209 9.90 -17.66 -1.27
C PRO A 209 9.88 -17.13 -2.72
N THR A 210 8.94 -17.60 -3.53
CA THR A 210 8.76 -17.16 -4.92
C THR A 210 8.40 -15.69 -5.00
N ILE A 211 7.47 -15.21 -4.17
CA ILE A 211 7.06 -13.79 -4.11
C ILE A 211 8.25 -12.91 -3.68
N ILE A 212 9.04 -13.38 -2.73
CA ILE A 212 10.25 -12.67 -2.28
C ILE A 212 11.26 -12.58 -3.43
N GLY A 213 11.54 -13.68 -4.11
CA GLY A 213 12.47 -13.72 -5.25
C GLY A 213 12.02 -12.81 -6.39
N GLU A 214 10.73 -12.79 -6.71
CA GLU A 214 10.16 -11.90 -7.72
C GLU A 214 10.34 -10.43 -7.33
N ALA A 215 10.09 -10.07 -6.08
CA ALA A 215 10.27 -8.71 -5.60
C ALA A 215 11.72 -8.25 -5.72
N PHE A 216 12.70 -9.08 -5.34
CA PHE A 216 14.12 -8.77 -5.51
C PHE A 216 14.50 -8.59 -6.98
N TRP A 217 14.00 -9.45 -7.87
CA TRP A 217 14.25 -9.36 -9.30
C TRP A 217 13.70 -8.06 -9.91
N ARG A 218 12.45 -7.70 -9.61
CA ARG A 218 11.83 -6.46 -10.08
C ARG A 218 12.57 -5.23 -9.58
N VAL A 219 12.90 -5.17 -8.30
CA VAL A 219 13.69 -4.07 -7.71
C VAL A 219 15.04 -3.93 -8.41
N THR A 220 15.71 -5.06 -8.71
CA THR A 220 16.97 -5.04 -9.47
C THR A 220 16.77 -4.45 -10.86
N GLN A 221 15.74 -4.90 -11.59
CA GLN A 221 15.43 -4.42 -12.93
C GLN A 221 15.19 -2.89 -12.94
N TRP A 222 14.38 -2.40 -12.01
CA TRP A 222 14.10 -0.96 -11.88
C TRP A 222 15.36 -0.16 -11.55
N GLY A 223 16.18 -0.62 -10.62
CA GLY A 223 17.42 0.06 -10.25
C GLY A 223 18.44 0.10 -11.40
N VAL A 224 18.54 -0.97 -12.21
CA VAL A 224 19.38 -1.00 -13.40
C VAL A 224 18.84 -0.05 -14.48
N HIS A 225 17.52 -0.06 -14.69
CA HIS A 225 16.85 0.86 -15.62
C HIS A 225 17.15 2.31 -15.29
N ASP A 226 16.94 2.72 -14.01
CA ASP A 226 17.17 4.08 -13.55
C ASP A 226 18.62 4.53 -13.77
N ARG A 227 19.59 3.68 -13.40
CA ARG A 227 21.01 3.99 -13.61
C ARG A 227 21.36 4.17 -15.09
N ARG A 228 20.81 3.29 -15.97
CA ARG A 228 20.99 3.41 -17.42
C ARG A 228 20.40 4.72 -17.96
N MET A 229 19.22 5.09 -17.48
CA MET A 229 18.59 6.35 -17.88
C MET A 229 19.34 7.56 -17.34
N ALA A 230 19.87 7.52 -16.12
CA ALA A 230 20.68 8.59 -15.55
C ALA A 230 21.99 8.78 -16.36
N VAL A 231 22.68 7.70 -16.72
CA VAL A 231 23.87 7.76 -17.57
C VAL A 231 23.55 8.32 -18.95
N ARG A 232 22.46 7.89 -19.59
CA ARG A 232 22.05 8.44 -20.89
C ARG A 232 21.72 9.94 -20.82
N ARG A 233 21.04 10.41 -19.77
CA ARG A 233 20.78 11.85 -19.57
C ARG A 233 22.07 12.64 -19.40
N ALA A 234 23.03 12.10 -18.63
CA ALA A 234 24.33 12.76 -18.44
C ALA A 234 25.14 12.86 -19.73
N LEU A 235 25.07 11.84 -20.61
CA LEU A 235 25.81 11.81 -21.87
C LEU A 235 25.17 12.62 -23.01
N HIS A 236 23.84 12.76 -23.03
CA HIS A 236 23.11 13.30 -24.18
C HIS A 236 22.37 14.61 -23.88
N GLY A 237 22.46 15.16 -22.65
CA GLY A 237 21.98 16.51 -22.31
C GLY A 237 20.48 16.74 -22.57
N THR A 238 19.62 15.73 -22.48
CA THR A 238 18.21 15.84 -22.84
C THR A 238 17.40 16.54 -21.73
N PRO A 239 16.62 17.59 -22.06
CA PRO A 239 15.71 18.24 -21.11
C PRO A 239 14.62 17.26 -20.66
N GLY A 240 14.12 17.46 -19.44
CA GLY A 240 13.16 16.61 -18.75
C GLY A 240 11.96 16.18 -19.60
N GLY A 241 12.01 14.95 -20.09
CA GLY A 241 10.89 14.26 -20.71
C GLY A 241 10.08 13.49 -19.64
N GLN A 242 8.82 13.21 -19.96
CA GLN A 242 7.96 12.38 -19.13
C GLN A 242 8.67 11.08 -18.72
N VAL A 243 8.59 10.74 -17.43
CA VAL A 243 9.11 9.48 -16.91
C VAL A 243 8.35 8.34 -17.60
N ARG A 244 9.06 7.52 -18.39
CA ARG A 244 8.49 6.28 -18.94
C ARG A 244 8.80 5.16 -17.95
N TRP A 245 7.77 4.55 -17.45
CA TRP A 245 7.87 3.40 -16.56
C TRP A 245 8.30 2.15 -17.36
N PRO A 246 9.15 1.30 -16.80
CA PRO A 246 9.58 0.06 -17.46
C PRO A 246 8.50 -1.01 -17.53
#